data_a6ae21e22507216b22b9882e78ad62c5
#
_entry.id   a6ae21e22507216b22b9882e78ad62c5
#
_cell.length_a   1.000
_cell.length_b   1.000
_cell.length_c   1.000
_cell.angle_alpha   90.00
_cell.angle_beta   90.00
_cell.angle_gamma   90.00
#
_symmetry.space_group_name_H-M   'P 1'
#
loop_
_entity.id
_entity.type
_entity.pdbx_description
1 polymer ?
#
loop_
_entity_poly.entity_id
_entity_poly.type
_entity_poly.pdbx_seq_one_letter_code
_entity_poly.pdbx_strand_id
1 'polypeptide(L)'
;MDPRGKRDKHRALLDAKLTELALFAKQLCPAASVEASTIRYEDEDGRVEVFPPPGIWEAEEERIELALAARSAQIFDETGLYIVCAVLDPTAR
;
A
#
# COMPACT_ATOMS: atom_id res chain seq x y z
N MET A 1 -4.03 -12.41 29.25
CA MET A 1 -4.17 -12.17 27.81
C MET A 1 -2.87 -12.55 27.11
N ASP A 2 -2.96 -13.32 26.05
CA ASP A 2 -1.79 -13.77 25.31
C ASP A 2 -1.29 -12.68 24.37
N PRO A 3 -0.07 -12.14 24.59
CA PRO A 3 0.48 -11.14 23.69
C PRO A 3 0.65 -11.65 22.25
N ARG A 4 0.86 -12.94 22.08
CA ARG A 4 1.00 -13.53 20.75
C ARG A 4 -0.29 -13.45 19.96
N GLY A 5 -1.42 -13.78 20.59
CA GLY A 5 -2.71 -13.71 19.92
C GLY A 5 -3.02 -12.30 19.44
N LYS A 6 -2.65 -11.31 20.23
CA LYS A 6 -2.86 -9.91 19.88
C LYS A 6 -1.98 -9.50 18.68
N ARG A 7 -0.72 -9.94 18.66
CA ARG A 7 0.19 -9.68 17.56
C ARG A 7 -0.26 -10.38 16.27
N ASP A 8 -0.73 -11.63 16.41
CA ASP A 8 -1.19 -12.39 15.26
C ASP A 8 -2.41 -11.75 14.62
N LYS A 9 -3.35 -11.26 15.44
CA LYS A 9 -4.54 -10.57 14.94
C LYS A 9 -4.17 -9.27 14.23
N HIS A 10 -3.25 -8.50 14.84
CA HIS A 10 -2.77 -7.26 14.24
C HIS A 10 -2.09 -7.53 12.90
N ARG A 11 -1.24 -8.54 12.86
CA ARG A 11 -0.51 -8.91 11.66
C ARG A 11 -1.45 -9.42 10.57
N ALA A 12 -2.44 -10.23 10.94
CA ALA A 12 -3.41 -10.73 9.98
C ALA A 12 -4.22 -9.59 9.37
N LEU A 13 -4.62 -8.62 10.19
CA LEU A 13 -5.34 -7.46 9.70
C LEU A 13 -4.46 -6.62 8.79
N LEU A 14 -3.21 -6.39 9.17
CA LEU A 14 -2.26 -5.64 8.35
C LEU A 14 -2.06 -6.33 6.99
N ASP A 15 -1.84 -7.64 7.00
CA ASP A 15 -1.65 -8.39 5.76
C ASP A 15 -2.89 -8.29 4.85
N ALA A 16 -4.09 -8.37 5.44
CA ALA A 16 -5.34 -8.25 4.70
C ALA A 16 -5.47 -6.87 4.05
N LYS A 17 -5.09 -5.82 4.78
CA LYS A 17 -5.19 -4.46 4.26
C LYS A 17 -4.11 -4.15 3.23
N LEU A 18 -2.92 -4.71 3.40
CA LEU A 18 -1.87 -4.60 2.38
C LEU A 18 -2.32 -5.28 1.08
N THR A 19 -2.93 -6.46 1.19
CA THR A 19 -3.46 -7.16 0.03
C THR A 19 -4.57 -6.35 -0.64
N GLU A 20 -5.46 -5.77 0.15
CA GLU A 20 -6.55 -4.92 -0.37
C GLU A 20 -5.97 -3.75 -1.18
N LEU A 21 -4.98 -3.06 -0.64
CA LEU A 21 -4.36 -1.92 -1.32
C LEU A 21 -3.60 -2.35 -2.56
N ALA A 22 -2.90 -3.48 -2.50
CA ALA A 22 -2.17 -3.99 -3.67
C ALA A 22 -3.13 -4.35 -4.81
N LEU A 23 -4.24 -5.00 -4.49
CA LEU A 23 -5.26 -5.34 -5.50
C LEU A 23 -5.91 -4.07 -6.05
N PHE A 24 -6.17 -3.09 -5.20
CA PHE A 24 -6.72 -1.82 -5.65
C PHE A 24 -5.76 -1.10 -6.59
N ALA A 25 -4.47 -1.11 -6.27
CA ALA A 25 -3.45 -0.52 -7.14
C ALA A 25 -3.42 -1.21 -8.51
N LYS A 26 -3.56 -2.53 -8.54
CA LYS A 26 -3.62 -3.28 -9.80
C LYS A 26 -4.88 -2.97 -10.59
N GLN A 27 -5.98 -2.67 -9.93
CA GLN A 27 -7.21 -2.23 -10.61
C GLN A 27 -7.01 -0.85 -11.23
N LEU A 28 -6.30 0.03 -10.53
CA LEU A 28 -6.02 1.38 -11.03
C LEU A 28 -5.06 1.37 -12.22
N CYS A 29 -4.09 0.47 -12.19
CA CYS A 29 -3.09 0.34 -13.26
C CYS A 29 -2.70 -1.12 -13.41
N PRO A 30 -3.43 -1.89 -14.26
CA PRO A 30 -3.18 -3.33 -14.40
C PRO A 30 -1.77 -3.69 -14.88
N ALA A 31 -1.11 -2.78 -15.62
CA ALA A 31 0.24 -3.01 -16.12
C ALA A 31 1.33 -2.73 -15.10
N ALA A 32 0.99 -2.15 -13.95
CA ALA A 32 1.99 -1.80 -12.94
C ALA A 32 2.46 -3.03 -12.17
N SER A 33 3.72 -2.97 -11.71
CA SER A 33 4.21 -3.88 -10.68
C SER A 33 3.86 -3.29 -9.32
N VAL A 34 3.44 -4.12 -8.38
CA VAL A 34 3.05 -3.67 -7.04
C VAL A 34 3.81 -4.50 -6.02
N GLU A 35 4.43 -3.84 -5.07
CA GLU A 35 5.15 -4.48 -3.99
C GLU A 35 4.58 -4.02 -2.65
N ALA A 36 4.26 -4.96 -1.78
CA ALA A 36 3.79 -4.68 -0.42
C ALA A 36 4.83 -5.17 0.57
N SER A 37 5.04 -4.39 1.63
CA SER A 37 6.08 -4.69 2.61
C SER A 37 5.62 -4.32 4.00
N THR A 38 6.06 -5.10 4.99
CA THR A 38 5.89 -4.79 6.40
C THR A 38 7.18 -4.26 7.02
N ILE A 39 8.21 -4.01 6.21
CA ILE A 39 9.45 -3.40 6.68
C ILE A 39 9.17 -1.94 7.02
N ARG A 40 9.46 -1.57 8.26
CA ARG A 40 9.16 -0.24 8.77
C ARG A 40 10.38 0.66 8.59
N TYR A 41 10.16 1.76 7.90
CA TYR A 41 11.22 2.78 7.73
C TYR A 41 11.07 3.93 8.72
N GLU A 42 9.83 4.23 9.09
CA GLU A 42 9.51 5.27 10.07
C GLU A 42 8.38 4.78 10.97
N ASP A 43 7.24 5.47 10.94
CA ASP A 43 6.11 5.17 11.80
C ASP A 43 5.04 4.32 11.12
N GLU A 44 5.18 4.03 9.84
CA GLU A 44 4.17 3.26 9.12
C GLU A 44 4.16 1.81 9.56
N ASP A 45 2.97 1.21 9.52
CA ASP A 45 2.79 -0.22 9.80
C ASP A 45 3.15 -1.07 8.59
N GLY A 46 2.97 -0.51 7.40
CA GLY A 46 3.28 -1.19 6.16
C GLY A 46 3.42 -0.22 5.01
N ARG A 47 3.81 -0.75 3.85
CA ARG A 47 4.07 0.08 2.68
C ARG A 47 3.65 -0.65 1.42
N VAL A 48 3.02 0.08 0.50
CA VAL A 48 2.67 -0.40 -0.83
C VAL A 48 3.35 0.49 -1.84
N GLU A 49 4.16 -0.10 -2.71
CA GLU A 49 4.88 0.62 -3.75
C GLU A 49 4.37 0.18 -5.11
N VAL A 50 4.04 1.15 -5.96
CA VAL A 50 3.46 0.91 -7.28
C VAL A 50 4.43 1.42 -8.33
N PHE A 51 4.77 0.57 -9.30
CA PHE A 51 5.71 0.89 -10.37
C PHE A 51 4.98 0.75 -11.72
N PRO A 52 4.33 1.82 -12.20
CA PRO A 52 3.70 1.78 -13.52
C PRO A 52 4.77 1.69 -14.62
N PRO A 53 4.42 1.18 -15.81
CA PRO A 53 5.38 1.16 -16.92
C PRO A 53 5.84 2.56 -17.30
N PRO A 54 7.05 2.70 -17.89
CA PRO A 54 7.51 3.99 -18.40
C PRO A 54 6.49 4.59 -19.39
N GLY A 55 6.30 5.90 -19.32
CA GLY A 55 5.29 6.58 -20.12
C GLY A 55 3.93 6.64 -19.45
N ILE A 56 3.47 5.51 -18.91
CA ILE A 56 2.22 5.47 -18.13
C ILE A 56 2.44 6.14 -16.77
N TRP A 57 3.60 5.89 -16.17
CA TRP A 57 3.95 6.48 -14.88
C TRP A 57 3.81 8.01 -14.90
N GLU A 58 4.36 8.66 -15.90
CA GLU A 58 4.32 10.12 -15.98
C GLU A 58 2.90 10.67 -16.10
N ALA A 59 2.04 9.96 -16.83
CA ALA A 59 0.67 10.42 -17.08
C ALA A 59 -0.29 10.10 -15.92
N GLU A 60 -0.02 9.03 -15.17
CA GLU A 60 -0.98 8.47 -14.22
C GLU A 60 -0.55 8.58 -12.76
N GLU A 61 0.67 9.02 -12.49
CA GLU A 61 1.23 9.05 -11.14
C GLU A 61 0.29 9.74 -10.14
N GLU A 62 -0.14 10.95 -10.45
CA GLU A 62 -0.97 11.73 -9.54
C GLU A 62 -2.32 11.07 -9.28
N ARG A 63 -2.95 10.56 -10.33
CA ARG A 63 -4.25 9.90 -10.22
C ARG A 63 -4.17 8.67 -9.31
N ILE A 64 -3.16 7.84 -9.54
CA ILE A 64 -2.97 6.61 -8.76
C ILE A 64 -2.65 6.96 -7.31
N GLU A 65 -1.75 7.92 -7.11
CA GLU A 65 -1.34 8.35 -5.78
C GLU A 65 -2.50 8.89 -4.96
N LEU A 66 -3.33 9.74 -5.54
CA LEU A 66 -4.49 10.29 -4.85
C LEU A 66 -5.52 9.22 -4.50
N ALA A 67 -5.77 8.29 -5.42
CA ALA A 67 -6.72 7.20 -5.16
C ALA A 67 -6.22 6.28 -4.03
N LEU A 68 -4.94 5.95 -4.04
CA LEU A 68 -4.35 5.12 -2.99
C LEU A 68 -4.32 5.83 -1.65
N ALA A 69 -4.00 7.12 -1.65
CA ALA A 69 -3.98 7.90 -0.42
C ALA A 69 -5.36 7.95 0.22
N ALA A 70 -6.40 8.13 -0.57
CA ALA A 70 -7.77 8.14 -0.08
C ALA A 70 -8.15 6.80 0.55
N ARG A 71 -7.79 5.70 -0.10
CA ARG A 71 -8.08 4.36 0.43
C ARG A 71 -7.27 4.09 1.70
N SER A 72 -6.01 4.49 1.72
CA SER A 72 -5.15 4.32 2.89
C SER A 72 -5.68 5.13 4.09
N ALA A 73 -6.15 6.34 3.86
CA ALA A 73 -6.77 7.16 4.90
C ALA A 73 -8.02 6.50 5.47
N GLN A 74 -8.83 5.90 4.61
CA GLN A 74 -10.02 5.18 5.03
C GLN A 74 -9.65 3.98 5.92
N ILE A 75 -8.62 3.24 5.53
CA ILE A 75 -8.13 2.11 6.32
C ILE A 75 -7.63 2.59 7.68
N PHE A 76 -6.92 3.70 7.72
CA PHE A 76 -6.45 4.28 8.97
C PHE A 76 -7.62 4.64 9.89
N ASP A 77 -8.67 5.26 9.34
CA ASP A 77 -9.85 5.62 10.13
C ASP A 77 -10.57 4.39 10.69
N GLU A 78 -10.61 3.31 9.93
CA GLU A 78 -11.32 2.09 10.33
C GLU A 78 -10.51 1.20 11.27
N THR A 79 -9.20 1.16 11.10
CA THR A 79 -8.36 0.16 11.77
C THR A 79 -7.24 0.74 12.62
N GLY A 80 -6.89 2.00 12.42
CA GLY A 80 -5.70 2.59 13.04
C GLY A 80 -4.39 2.21 12.36
N LEU A 81 -4.43 1.41 11.30
CA LEU A 81 -3.23 1.00 10.58
C LEU A 81 -2.79 2.10 9.61
N TYR A 82 -1.54 2.51 9.72
CA TYR A 82 -0.96 3.49 8.84
C TYR A 82 -0.14 2.80 7.77
N ILE A 83 -0.63 2.82 6.53
CA ILE A 83 0.03 2.20 5.39
C ILE A 83 0.39 3.29 4.38
N VAL A 84 1.67 3.41 4.10
CA VAL A 84 2.16 4.39 3.12
C VAL A 84 2.05 3.78 1.73
N CYS A 85 1.46 4.54 0.80
CA CYS A 85 1.37 4.13 -0.60
C CYS A 85 2.17 5.13 -1.43
N ALA A 86 3.07 4.62 -2.27
CA ALA A 86 3.91 5.44 -3.11
C ALA A 86 3.85 4.95 -4.55
N VAL A 87 3.79 5.89 -5.48
CA VAL A 87 3.90 5.60 -6.92
C VAL A 87 5.28 6.03 -7.34
N LEU A 88 6.09 5.09 -7.82
CA LEU A 88 7.50 5.31 -8.05
C LEU A 88 7.86 5.14 -9.52
N ASP A 89 8.92 5.84 -9.92
CA ASP A 89 9.48 5.71 -11.25
C ASP A 89 9.94 4.26 -11.45
N PRO A 90 9.46 3.56 -12.50
CA PRO A 90 9.84 2.17 -12.73
C PRO A 90 11.35 2.00 -12.99
N THR A 91 12.03 3.05 -13.44
CA THR A 91 13.48 2.98 -13.67
C THR A 91 14.30 3.13 -12.39
N ALA A 92 13.68 3.57 -11.30
CA ALA A 92 14.33 3.71 -10.00
C ALA A 92 14.38 2.40 -9.21
N ARG A 93 13.76 1.35 -9.72
CA ARG A 93 13.62 0.06 -9.06
C ARG A 93 14.90 -0.78 -9.03
#